data_28d4884467907b9dd7c248955a0a8cea
#
_entry.id   28d4884467907b9dd7c248955a0a8cea
#
_cell.length_a   1.000
_cell.length_b   1.000
_cell.length_c   1.000
_cell.angle_alpha   90.00
_cell.angle_beta   90.00
_cell.angle_gamma   90.00
#
_symmetry.space_group_name_H-M   'P 1'
#
loop_
_entity.id
_entity.type
_entity.pdbx_description
1 polymer ?
#
loop_
_entity_poly.entity_id
_entity_poly.type
_entity_poly.pdbx_seq_one_letter_code
_entity_poly.pdbx_strand_id
1 'polypeptide(L)' 'MYISFDFHGSTYKADLAKQGDNKIVVAFDDNSLEKQFGSLPFFIHDHSVEFDTLNLSHSDLYALNSTVSKAILEQCKELL' A
#
# COMPACT_ATOMS: atom_id res chain seq x y z
N MET A 1 1.71 -11.09 5.75
CA MET A 1 0.27 -10.80 5.60
C MET A 1 0.01 -10.20 4.23
N TYR A 2 -1.01 -10.66 3.55
CA TYR A 2 -1.28 -10.25 2.18
C TYR A 2 -2.59 -9.48 2.07
N ILE A 3 -2.62 -8.53 1.13
CA ILE A 3 -3.85 -7.86 0.72
C ILE A 3 -4.07 -8.07 -0.77
N SER A 4 -5.32 -7.92 -1.21
CA SER A 4 -5.69 -7.86 -2.62
C SER A 4 -6.25 -6.48 -2.91
N PHE A 5 -5.91 -5.94 -4.06
CA PHE A 5 -6.41 -4.63 -4.46
C PHE A 5 -6.57 -4.57 -5.98
N ASP A 6 -7.47 -3.71 -6.44
CA ASP A 6 -7.69 -3.49 -7.86
C ASP A 6 -6.98 -2.23 -8.31
N PHE A 7 -6.29 -2.32 -9.45
CA PHE A 7 -5.56 -1.20 -10.01
C PHE A 7 -5.55 -1.33 -11.53
N HIS A 8 -5.99 -0.30 -12.22
CA HIS A 8 -6.08 -0.28 -13.69
C HIS A 8 -6.82 -1.49 -14.28
N GLY A 9 -7.93 -1.88 -13.64
CA GLY A 9 -8.77 -2.96 -14.13
C GLY A 9 -8.27 -4.37 -13.84
N SER A 10 -7.16 -4.50 -13.12
CA SER A 10 -6.61 -5.80 -12.73
C SER A 10 -6.52 -5.92 -11.22
N THR A 11 -6.59 -7.15 -10.72
CA THR A 11 -6.44 -7.44 -9.30
C THR A 11 -5.02 -7.89 -9.01
N TYR A 12 -4.40 -7.27 -8.03
CA TYR A 12 -3.04 -7.56 -7.61
C TYR A 12 -2.99 -7.95 -6.14
N LYS A 13 -1.86 -8.51 -5.73
CA LYS A 13 -1.61 -8.86 -4.33
C LYS A 13 -0.34 -8.19 -3.85
N ALA A 14 -0.29 -7.90 -2.56
CA ALA A 14 0.90 -7.35 -1.93
C ALA A 14 1.10 -7.95 -0.55
N ASP A 15 2.36 -8.09 -0.16
CA ASP A 15 2.75 -8.54 1.17
C ASP A 15 3.00 -7.33 2.05
N LEU A 16 2.48 -7.38 3.27
CA LEU A 16 2.63 -6.30 4.23
C LEU A 16 3.59 -6.72 5.34
N ALA A 17 4.55 -5.86 5.63
CA ALA A 17 5.47 -6.04 6.76
C ALA A 17 5.36 -4.83 7.68
N LYS A 18 4.91 -5.05 8.92
CA LYS A 18 4.82 -3.98 9.90
C LYS A 18 6.21 -3.72 10.49
N GLN A 19 6.65 -2.47 10.44
CA GLN A 19 7.92 -2.04 11.00
C GLN A 19 7.67 -1.05 12.11
N GLY A 20 7.87 -1.48 13.36
CA GLY A 20 7.56 -0.66 14.51
C GLY A 20 6.07 -0.56 14.74
N ASP A 21 5.64 0.48 15.45
CA ASP A 21 4.25 0.61 15.89
C ASP A 21 3.34 1.28 14.87
N ASN A 22 3.92 2.05 13.94
CA ASN A 22 3.11 2.91 13.07
C ASN A 22 3.60 2.97 11.62
N LYS A 23 4.36 1.96 11.18
CA LYS A 23 4.83 1.90 9.80
C LYS A 23 4.55 0.53 9.20
N ILE A 24 4.07 0.52 7.95
CA ILE A 24 3.86 -0.69 7.17
C ILE A 24 4.62 -0.53 5.85
N VAL A 25 5.38 -1.55 5.47
CA VAL A 25 6.02 -1.57 4.16
C VAL A 25 5.25 -2.54 3.27
N VAL A 26 4.86 -2.08 2.10
CA VAL A 26 4.08 -2.85 1.13
C VAL A 26 5.01 -3.31 0.01
N ALA A 27 5.13 -4.61 -0.16
CA ALA A 27 5.91 -5.21 -1.23
C ALA A 27 4.97 -5.90 -2.22
N PHE A 28 5.00 -5.49 -3.47
CA PHE A 28 4.10 -6.02 -4.48
C PHE A 28 4.54 -7.41 -4.95
N ASP A 29 3.57 -8.31 -5.06
CA ASP A 29 3.80 -9.66 -5.56
C ASP A 29 3.94 -9.69 -7.09
N ASP A 30 3.44 -8.67 -7.76
CA ASP A 30 3.53 -8.54 -9.21
C ASP A 30 4.85 -7.89 -9.60
N ASN A 31 5.59 -8.55 -10.50
CA ASN A 31 6.92 -8.07 -10.93
C ASN A 31 6.87 -6.72 -11.63
N SER A 32 5.81 -6.45 -12.38
CA SER A 32 5.67 -5.16 -13.09
C SER A 32 5.50 -4.02 -12.10
N LEU A 33 4.68 -4.21 -11.07
CA LEU A 33 4.48 -3.20 -10.05
C LEU A 33 5.74 -3.02 -9.21
N GLU A 34 6.43 -4.11 -8.89
CA GLU A 34 7.68 -4.03 -8.13
C GLU A 34 8.75 -3.26 -8.88
N LYS A 35 8.90 -3.51 -10.18
CA LYS A 35 9.88 -2.79 -11.00
C LYS A 35 9.55 -1.32 -11.16
N GLN A 36 8.25 -1.01 -11.23
CA GLN A 36 7.79 0.35 -11.50
C GLN A 36 7.78 1.21 -10.24
N PHE A 37 7.37 0.65 -9.11
CA PHE A 37 7.15 1.41 -7.89
C PHE A 37 8.00 0.96 -6.70
N GLY A 38 8.54 -0.26 -6.71
CA GLY A 38 9.30 -0.80 -5.59
C GLY A 38 8.43 -1.03 -4.37
N SER A 39 9.06 -1.08 -3.21
CA SER A 39 8.35 -1.18 -1.93
C SER A 39 7.87 0.19 -1.49
N LEU A 40 6.64 0.27 -0.99
CA LEU A 40 6.04 1.55 -0.60
C LEU A 40 5.83 1.61 0.91
N PRO A 41 6.23 2.71 1.57
CA PRO A 41 5.97 2.91 2.99
C PRO A 41 4.59 3.51 3.19
N PHE A 42 3.88 2.99 4.20
CA PHE A 42 2.61 3.53 4.67
C PHE A 42 2.72 3.77 6.16
N PHE A 43 1.99 4.75 6.67
CA PHE A 43 2.06 5.13 8.07
C PHE A 43 0.70 4.96 8.72
N ILE A 44 0.68 4.45 9.95
CA ILE A 44 -0.54 4.28 10.73
C ILE A 44 -0.70 5.50 11.62
N HIS A 45 -1.89 6.13 11.54
CA HIS A 45 -2.21 7.29 12.34
C HIS A 45 -3.70 7.27 12.70
N ASP A 46 -4.02 7.25 14.00
CA ASP A 46 -5.39 7.23 14.51
C ASP A 46 -6.27 6.17 13.83
N HIS A 47 -5.76 4.93 13.73
CA HIS A 47 -6.44 3.81 13.09
C HIS A 47 -6.70 3.99 11.61
N SER A 48 -5.99 4.90 10.97
CA SER A 48 -6.03 5.05 9.52
C SER A 48 -4.64 4.84 8.94
N VAL A 49 -4.59 4.66 7.63
CA VAL A 49 -3.34 4.42 6.91
C VAL A 49 -3.09 5.63 6.00
N GLU A 50 -1.92 6.22 6.15
CA GLU A 50 -1.52 7.39 5.39
C GLU A 50 -0.26 7.09 4.59
N PHE A 51 -0.07 7.81 3.50
CA PHE A 51 1.15 7.72 2.71
C PHE A 51 1.65 9.12 2.39
N ASP A 52 2.97 9.22 2.13
CA ASP A 52 3.61 10.50 1.83
C ASP A 52 3.19 10.95 0.44
N THR A 53 2.47 12.07 0.36
CA THR A 53 2.02 12.64 -0.90
C THR A 53 2.99 13.70 -1.45
N LEU A 54 3.99 14.11 -0.67
CA LEU A 54 4.89 15.19 -1.06
C LEU A 54 5.80 14.79 -2.23
N ASN A 55 6.12 13.51 -2.32
CA ASN A 55 7.02 12.99 -3.36
C ASN A 55 6.28 12.28 -4.48
N LEU A 56 4.96 12.37 -4.53
CA LEU A 56 4.17 11.73 -5.58
C LEU A 56 4.11 12.63 -6.81
N SER A 57 4.95 12.35 -7.78
CA SER A 57 4.99 13.10 -9.04
C SER A 57 4.09 12.51 -10.11
N HIS A 58 3.56 11.31 -9.89
CA HIS A 58 2.73 10.59 -10.85
C HIS A 58 1.33 10.37 -10.30
N SER A 59 0.31 10.67 -11.12
CA SER A 59 -1.07 10.38 -10.77
C SER A 59 -1.31 8.88 -10.55
N ASP A 60 -0.59 8.03 -11.29
CA ASP A 60 -0.69 6.58 -11.15
C ASP A 60 -0.22 6.12 -9.77
N LEU A 61 0.86 6.70 -9.25
CA LEU A 61 1.36 6.35 -7.93
C LEU A 61 0.37 6.76 -6.85
N TYR A 62 -0.25 7.92 -6.99
CA TYR A 62 -1.28 8.35 -6.05
C TYR A 62 -2.47 7.40 -6.07
N ALA A 63 -2.94 7.03 -7.26
CA ALA A 63 -4.06 6.09 -7.39
C ALA A 63 -3.72 4.72 -6.80
N LEU A 64 -2.50 4.23 -7.04
CA LEU A 64 -2.03 2.97 -6.49
C LEU A 64 -2.01 3.02 -4.96
N ASN A 65 -1.41 4.05 -4.38
CA ASN A 65 -1.35 4.19 -2.93
C ASN A 65 -2.73 4.32 -2.31
N SER A 66 -3.63 5.01 -2.97
CA SER A 66 -4.99 5.19 -2.49
C SER A 66 -5.75 3.85 -2.42
N THR A 67 -5.65 3.03 -3.47
CA THR A 67 -6.31 1.72 -3.49
C THR A 67 -5.66 0.74 -2.50
N VAL A 68 -4.33 0.79 -2.35
CA VAL A 68 -3.62 -0.05 -1.39
C VAL A 68 -3.98 0.34 0.04
N SER A 69 -4.01 1.63 0.34
CA SER A 69 -4.41 2.14 1.66
C SER A 69 -5.81 1.66 2.04
N LYS A 70 -6.75 1.74 1.11
CA LYS A 70 -8.11 1.27 1.33
C LYS A 70 -8.15 -0.23 1.58
N ALA A 71 -7.36 -1.00 0.84
CA ALA A 71 -7.31 -2.45 1.02
C ALA A 71 -6.74 -2.81 2.40
N ILE A 72 -5.74 -2.09 2.88
CA ILE A 72 -5.20 -2.30 4.21
C ILE A 72 -6.27 -2.06 5.28
N LEU A 73 -7.01 -0.96 5.14
CA LEU A 73 -8.07 -0.61 6.08
C LEU A 73 -9.18 -1.67 6.11
N GLU A 74 -9.50 -2.25 4.98
CA GLU A 74 -10.58 -3.24 4.89
C GLU A 74 -10.15 -4.66 5.27
N GLN A 75 -8.92 -5.04 4.94
CA GLN A 75 -8.46 -6.42 5.03
C GLN A 75 -7.52 -6.69 6.19
N CYS A 76 -6.86 -5.67 6.71
CA CYS A 76 -5.81 -5.82 7.73
C CYS A 76 -6.05 -4.91 8.93
N LYS A 77 -7.28 -4.88 9.44
CA LYS A 77 -7.64 -4.04 10.59
C LYS A 77 -6.82 -4.35 11.82
N GLU A 78 -6.36 -5.57 11.97
CA GLU A 78 -5.56 -5.98 13.11
C GLU A 78 -4.16 -5.35 13.14
N LEU A 79 -3.71 -4.79 12.02
CA LEU A 79 -2.46 -4.04 11.99
C LEU A 79 -2.62 -2.61 12.52
N LEU A 80 -3.83 -2.17 12.62
CA LEU A 80 -4.16 -0.82 13.06
C LEU A 80 -4.49 -0.82 14.56
#